data_af8660ff4b19ce5cb9289522d6592e6e
#
_entry.id   af8660ff4b19ce5cb9289522d6592e6e
#
_cell.length_a   1.000
_cell.length_b   1.000
_cell.length_c   1.000
_cell.angle_alpha   90.00
_cell.angle_beta   90.00
_cell.angle_gamma   90.00
#
_symmetry.space_group_name_H-M   'P 1'
#
loop_
_entity.id
_entity.type
_entity.pdbx_description
1 polymer ?
#
loop_
_entity_poly.entity_id
_entity_poly.type
_entity_poly.pdbx_seq_one_letter_code
_entity_poly.pdbx_strand_id
1 'polypeptide(L)'
;MRLLCLIFHLPVTNVKLENLWQKGDGTVKRFDRLVQIRRMDPYQEATEIYRLSVAYEFPWDFTRALELALYRTYAVPSIGRLLAETAELTERTQKRYDDTSLLLDAVVEHGFGSDPGKTAIRRINQMHRGYDISDDDMRYVLCTFVVMPKRWIDAYGWRRMSRHEIVASAVHYGTLGRHMGIKDIPETYEEFETCLDDYEAAHFAWDAEARRVSDATLDLMASWYPRPLAPLLRTTTLALLDDSLLQAFRYTPPSAATRAWVRRAVRLRGRSVRLMAPRRTPHFARQNWEIKGYPYGYRLADLGTRPVPGLRGCPVRHVEATDGEAG
;
A
#
# COMPACT_ATOMS: atom_id res chain seq x y z
N MET A 1 6.48 -17.12 -20.80
CA MET A 1 6.70 -17.25 -19.35
C MET A 1 7.55 -16.14 -18.77
N ARG A 2 8.73 -15.77 -19.34
CA ARG A 2 9.57 -14.63 -18.87
C ARG A 2 8.86 -13.26 -18.90
N LEU A 3 8.01 -13.00 -19.90
CA LEU A 3 7.26 -11.74 -20.02
C LEU A 3 6.18 -11.59 -18.93
N LEU A 4 5.52 -12.68 -18.55
CA LEU A 4 4.58 -12.70 -17.41
C LEU A 4 5.29 -12.46 -16.06
N CYS A 5 6.50 -12.99 -15.88
CA CYS A 5 7.32 -12.71 -14.70
C CYS A 5 7.73 -11.24 -14.59
N LEU A 6 7.99 -10.58 -15.74
CA LEU A 6 8.35 -9.15 -15.80
C LEU A 6 7.17 -8.23 -15.48
N ILE A 7 5.98 -8.52 -16.00
CA ILE A 7 4.79 -7.67 -15.80
C ILE A 7 4.27 -7.75 -14.35
N PHE A 8 4.51 -8.87 -13.65
CA PHE A 8 3.86 -9.13 -12.37
C PHE A 8 4.77 -9.07 -11.16
N HIS A 9 5.99 -8.53 -11.34
CA HIS A 9 6.93 -8.48 -10.23
C HIS A 9 6.77 -9.71 -9.33
N LEU A 10 6.82 -10.91 -9.96
CA LEU A 10 7.27 -12.05 -9.18
C LEU A 10 8.61 -11.59 -8.68
N PRO A 11 8.84 -11.45 -7.37
CA PRO A 11 10.19 -11.21 -6.92
C PRO A 11 11.03 -12.36 -7.47
N VAL A 12 11.73 -12.11 -8.59
CA VAL A 12 12.97 -12.79 -8.92
C VAL A 12 14.00 -12.11 -8.00
N THR A 13 13.60 -11.83 -6.78
CA THR A 13 14.52 -11.79 -5.68
C THR A 13 14.97 -13.23 -5.58
N ASN A 14 16.26 -13.44 -5.66
CA ASN A 14 16.97 -14.58 -5.15
C ASN A 14 16.51 -14.88 -3.72
N VAL A 15 15.24 -15.27 -3.54
CA VAL A 15 14.90 -16.23 -2.50
C VAL A 15 15.74 -17.41 -2.93
N LYS A 16 16.87 -17.58 -2.25
CA LYS A 16 17.72 -18.76 -2.43
C LYS A 16 16.76 -19.91 -2.56
N LEU A 17 16.82 -20.63 -3.67
CA LEU A 17 15.98 -21.81 -3.92
C LEU A 17 16.02 -22.78 -2.70
N GLU A 18 17.04 -22.68 -1.90
CA GLU A 18 17.21 -23.33 -0.58
C GLU A 18 16.06 -23.09 0.41
N ASN A 19 15.40 -21.90 0.41
CA ASN A 19 14.26 -21.63 1.30
C ASN A 19 12.94 -22.24 0.81
N LEU A 20 12.87 -22.70 -0.44
CA LEU A 20 11.73 -23.47 -0.95
C LEU A 20 11.72 -24.92 -0.45
N TRP A 21 12.83 -25.42 0.08
CA TRP A 21 13.04 -26.83 0.42
C TRP A 21 13.42 -27.07 1.89
N GLN A 22 13.27 -26.09 2.78
CA GLN A 22 13.44 -26.39 4.21
C GLN A 22 12.37 -27.40 4.63
N LYS A 23 12.78 -28.65 4.73
CA LYS A 23 12.06 -29.74 5.37
C LYS A 23 11.86 -29.41 6.85
N GLY A 24 10.77 -28.76 7.18
CA GLY A 24 10.20 -28.76 8.53
C GLY A 24 9.12 -29.83 8.56
N ASP A 25 9.17 -30.70 9.54
CA ASP A 25 8.24 -31.79 9.82
C ASP A 25 6.81 -31.21 9.97
N GLY A 26 5.95 -31.49 8.99
CA GLY A 26 4.59 -30.96 8.88
C GLY A 26 4.37 -30.14 7.63
N THR A 27 3.80 -30.75 6.57
CA THR A 27 3.46 -30.06 5.33
C THR A 27 2.29 -29.11 5.57
N VAL A 28 2.57 -27.78 5.75
CA VAL A 28 1.52 -26.77 5.77
C VAL A 28 0.77 -26.83 4.44
N LYS A 29 -0.51 -27.18 4.47
CA LYS A 29 -1.37 -27.21 3.29
C LYS A 29 -1.86 -25.82 2.92
N ARG A 30 -2.23 -25.64 1.65
CA ARG A 30 -2.61 -24.33 1.10
C ARG A 30 -3.73 -23.61 1.85
N PHE A 31 -4.64 -24.34 2.47
CA PHE A 31 -5.81 -23.80 3.20
C PHE A 31 -5.69 -23.84 4.72
N ASP A 32 -4.61 -24.36 5.29
CA ASP A 32 -4.48 -24.51 6.74
C ASP A 32 -4.56 -23.16 7.46
N ARG A 33 -3.96 -22.12 6.88
CA ARG A 33 -4.00 -20.76 7.43
C ARG A 33 -5.40 -20.15 7.37
N LEU A 34 -6.14 -20.42 6.31
CA LEU A 34 -7.56 -20.02 6.24
C LEU A 34 -8.39 -20.71 7.31
N VAL A 35 -8.11 -22.01 7.59
CA VAL A 35 -8.77 -22.74 8.69
C VAL A 35 -8.39 -22.14 10.04
N GLN A 36 -7.13 -21.78 10.25
CA GLN A 36 -6.67 -21.05 11.43
C GLN A 36 -7.42 -19.73 11.60
N ILE A 37 -7.43 -18.87 10.58
CA ILE A 37 -8.11 -17.57 10.58
C ILE A 37 -9.59 -17.71 10.95
N ARG A 38 -10.29 -18.73 10.41
CA ARG A 38 -11.70 -18.96 10.68
C ARG A 38 -12.02 -19.42 12.11
N ARG A 39 -11.01 -19.84 12.89
CA ARG A 39 -11.15 -20.23 14.30
C ARG A 39 -10.87 -19.08 15.26
N MET A 40 -10.28 -18.00 14.76
CA MET A 40 -9.94 -16.80 15.54
C MET A 40 -11.14 -15.87 15.63
N ASP A 41 -11.21 -15.08 16.69
CA ASP A 41 -12.21 -14.02 16.81
C ASP A 41 -11.80 -12.79 15.97
N PRO A 42 -12.59 -12.39 14.94
CA PRO A 42 -12.20 -11.32 14.03
C PRO A 42 -12.22 -9.93 14.66
N TYR A 43 -12.78 -9.78 15.85
CA TYR A 43 -12.78 -8.51 16.62
C TYR A 43 -11.61 -8.46 17.60
N GLN A 44 -11.41 -9.52 18.37
CA GLN A 44 -10.37 -9.57 19.41
C GLN A 44 -8.97 -9.83 18.83
N GLU A 45 -8.89 -10.66 17.80
CA GLU A 45 -7.64 -11.07 17.15
C GLU A 45 -7.44 -10.40 15.77
N ALA A 46 -8.12 -9.26 15.54
CA ALA A 46 -8.15 -8.55 14.26
C ALA A 46 -6.75 -8.30 13.67
N THR A 47 -5.82 -7.80 14.48
CA THR A 47 -4.45 -7.49 14.03
C THR A 47 -3.69 -8.74 13.61
N GLU A 48 -3.86 -9.86 14.31
CA GLU A 48 -3.20 -11.11 13.96
C GLU A 48 -3.81 -11.71 12.68
N ILE A 49 -5.14 -11.71 12.54
CA ILE A 49 -5.80 -12.16 11.30
C ILE A 49 -5.34 -11.29 10.12
N TYR A 50 -5.28 -9.97 10.31
CA TYR A 50 -4.81 -9.05 9.28
C TYR A 50 -3.34 -9.34 8.91
N ARG A 51 -2.46 -9.54 9.90
CA ARG A 51 -1.05 -9.92 9.71
C ARG A 51 -0.90 -11.22 8.93
N LEU A 52 -1.69 -12.26 9.25
CA LEU A 52 -1.69 -13.52 8.51
C LEU A 52 -2.11 -13.34 7.06
N SER A 53 -3.12 -12.50 6.81
CA SER A 53 -3.61 -12.20 5.47
C SER A 53 -2.58 -11.45 4.64
N VAL A 54 -2.00 -10.36 5.20
CA VAL A 54 -1.03 -9.49 4.50
C VAL A 54 0.30 -10.19 4.29
N ALA A 55 0.88 -10.77 5.35
CA ALA A 55 2.26 -11.23 5.29
C ALA A 55 2.41 -12.66 4.71
N TYR A 56 1.36 -13.48 4.72
CA TYR A 56 1.46 -14.87 4.28
C TYR A 56 0.53 -15.23 3.12
N GLU A 57 -0.78 -14.85 3.21
CA GLU A 57 -1.78 -15.30 2.24
C GLU A 57 -1.73 -14.51 0.93
N PHE A 58 -1.61 -13.18 1.03
CA PHE A 58 -1.74 -12.26 -0.09
C PHE A 58 -0.68 -11.16 -0.13
N PRO A 59 0.61 -11.39 0.20
CA PRO A 59 1.57 -10.28 0.35
C PRO A 59 1.69 -9.43 -0.91
N TRP A 60 1.78 -10.04 -2.09
CA TRP A 60 1.83 -9.31 -3.35
C TRP A 60 0.53 -8.56 -3.65
N ASP A 61 -0.62 -9.20 -3.38
CA ASP A 61 -1.92 -8.63 -3.68
C ASP A 61 -2.20 -7.41 -2.78
N PHE A 62 -1.87 -7.49 -1.48
CA PHE A 62 -1.97 -6.34 -0.58
C PHE A 62 -1.05 -5.19 -0.99
N THR A 63 0.21 -5.48 -1.35
CA THR A 63 1.13 -4.43 -1.82
C THR A 63 0.55 -3.70 -3.03
N ARG A 64 0.10 -4.44 -4.06
CA ARG A 64 -0.50 -3.82 -5.26
C ARG A 64 -1.79 -3.06 -4.96
N ALA A 65 -2.65 -3.61 -4.10
CA ALA A 65 -3.90 -2.97 -3.71
C ALA A 65 -3.67 -1.68 -2.93
N LEU A 66 -2.72 -1.67 -1.98
CA LEU A 66 -2.39 -0.48 -1.18
C LEU A 66 -1.70 0.61 -2.01
N GLU A 67 -0.87 0.24 -3.00
CA GLU A 67 -0.32 1.21 -3.96
C GLU A 67 -1.43 1.89 -4.76
N LEU A 68 -2.40 1.14 -5.26
CA LEU A 68 -3.54 1.69 -5.97
C LEU A 68 -4.50 2.44 -5.05
N ALA A 69 -4.61 2.03 -3.77
CA ALA A 69 -5.37 2.74 -2.75
C ALA A 69 -4.80 4.15 -2.52
N LEU A 70 -3.50 4.26 -2.33
CA LEU A 70 -2.84 5.56 -2.19
C LEU A 70 -2.92 6.40 -3.48
N TYR A 71 -2.71 5.76 -4.63
CA TYR A 71 -2.76 6.43 -5.93
C TYR A 71 -4.12 7.09 -6.20
N ARG A 72 -5.25 6.44 -5.81
CA ARG A 72 -6.59 7.03 -6.00
C ARG A 72 -6.80 8.29 -5.19
N THR A 73 -6.18 8.41 -4.02
CA THR A 73 -6.36 9.58 -3.15
C THR A 73 -5.91 10.88 -3.82
N TYR A 74 -4.97 10.82 -4.76
CA TYR A 74 -4.49 12.01 -5.49
C TYR A 74 -5.56 12.63 -6.38
N ALA A 75 -6.61 11.87 -6.79
CA ALA A 75 -7.71 12.39 -7.60
C ALA A 75 -8.68 13.31 -6.84
N VAL A 76 -8.54 13.38 -5.52
CA VAL A 76 -9.18 14.38 -4.67
C VAL A 76 -8.31 15.64 -4.66
N PRO A 77 -8.76 16.79 -5.18
CA PRO A 77 -7.91 17.98 -5.34
C PRO A 77 -7.28 18.51 -4.05
N SER A 78 -7.97 18.43 -2.91
CA SER A 78 -7.40 18.82 -1.60
C SER A 78 -6.16 17.99 -1.27
N ILE A 79 -6.23 16.67 -1.45
CA ILE A 79 -5.13 15.73 -1.20
C ILE A 79 -4.04 15.89 -2.27
N GLY A 80 -4.42 15.89 -3.55
CA GLY A 80 -3.47 15.95 -4.66
C GLY A 80 -2.60 17.21 -4.65
N ARG A 81 -3.20 18.39 -4.37
CA ARG A 81 -2.46 19.66 -4.22
C ARG A 81 -1.51 19.63 -3.04
N LEU A 82 -1.98 19.20 -1.88
CA LEU A 82 -1.14 19.07 -0.68
C LEU A 82 0.09 18.18 -0.96
N LEU A 83 -0.12 17.04 -1.61
CA LEU A 83 0.97 16.13 -1.97
C LEU A 83 1.94 16.74 -2.98
N ALA A 84 1.46 17.57 -3.90
CA ALA A 84 2.29 18.31 -4.84
C ALA A 84 3.11 19.40 -4.14
N GLU A 85 2.49 20.14 -3.20
CA GLU A 85 3.14 21.21 -2.41
C GLU A 85 4.27 20.66 -1.53
N THR A 86 4.11 19.45 -0.99
CA THR A 86 5.17 18.81 -0.20
C THR A 86 6.39 18.42 -1.01
N ALA A 87 6.27 18.33 -2.34
CA ALA A 87 7.28 17.86 -3.29
C ALA A 87 7.82 16.42 -3.03
N GLU A 88 7.39 15.76 -1.96
CA GLU A 88 7.90 14.43 -1.59
C GLU A 88 7.57 13.35 -2.63
N LEU A 89 6.37 13.40 -3.22
CA LEU A 89 5.96 12.47 -4.27
C LEU A 89 6.41 12.86 -5.68
N THR A 90 7.02 14.04 -5.86
CA THR A 90 7.54 14.49 -7.16
C THR A 90 9.06 14.47 -7.20
N GLU A 91 9.75 14.75 -6.10
CA GLU A 91 11.21 14.83 -6.05
C GLU A 91 11.85 13.62 -5.36
N ARG A 92 11.17 13.03 -4.36
CA ARG A 92 11.67 11.91 -3.54
C ARG A 92 10.69 10.75 -3.48
N THR A 93 10.03 10.47 -4.59
CA THR A 93 8.92 9.50 -4.72
C THR A 93 9.26 8.12 -4.15
N GLN A 94 10.47 7.60 -4.44
CA GLN A 94 10.90 6.30 -3.91
C GLN A 94 11.01 6.31 -2.39
N LYS A 95 11.62 7.35 -1.81
CA LYS A 95 11.76 7.47 -0.36
C LYS A 95 10.38 7.57 0.31
N ARG A 96 9.47 8.38 -0.24
CA ARG A 96 8.10 8.53 0.29
C ARG A 96 7.31 7.22 0.24
N TYR A 97 7.50 6.42 -0.83
CA TYR A 97 6.95 5.08 -0.95
C TYR A 97 7.48 4.15 0.14
N ASP A 98 8.81 4.13 0.35
CA ASP A 98 9.46 3.29 1.35
C ASP A 98 9.03 3.70 2.77
N ASP A 99 8.96 5.00 3.09
CA ASP A 99 8.50 5.53 4.38
C ASP A 99 7.11 4.98 4.74
N THR A 100 6.18 5.05 3.81
CA THR A 100 4.80 4.59 4.02
C THR A 100 4.76 3.08 4.25
N SER A 101 5.42 2.31 3.39
CA SER A 101 5.43 0.86 3.48
C SER A 101 6.04 0.38 4.80
N LEU A 102 7.18 0.95 5.20
CA LEU A 102 7.90 0.55 6.41
C LEU A 102 7.13 0.90 7.70
N LEU A 103 6.47 2.06 7.74
CA LEU A 103 5.69 2.48 8.91
C LEU A 103 4.42 1.63 9.06
N LEU A 104 3.69 1.39 7.97
CA LEU A 104 2.48 0.56 8.02
C LEU A 104 2.83 -0.90 8.36
N ASP A 105 3.87 -1.45 7.73
CA ASP A 105 4.33 -2.81 8.01
C ASP A 105 4.78 -2.99 9.47
N ALA A 106 5.42 -1.98 10.07
CA ALA A 106 5.82 -2.04 11.47
C ALA A 106 4.61 -2.19 12.42
N VAL A 107 3.50 -1.52 12.13
CA VAL A 107 2.25 -1.68 12.89
C VAL A 107 1.67 -3.08 12.71
N VAL A 108 1.68 -3.60 11.49
CA VAL A 108 1.15 -4.95 11.17
C VAL A 108 2.03 -6.04 11.80
N GLU A 109 3.35 -5.89 11.72
CA GLU A 109 4.30 -6.89 12.21
C GLU A 109 4.33 -6.98 13.73
N HIS A 110 4.32 -5.83 14.40
CA HIS A 110 4.57 -5.77 15.84
C HIS A 110 3.31 -5.48 16.67
N GLY A 111 2.22 -5.05 16.02
CA GLY A 111 0.96 -4.70 16.68
C GLY A 111 0.99 -3.33 17.36
N PHE A 112 -0.21 -2.79 17.67
CA PHE A 112 -0.41 -1.45 18.23
C PHE A 112 0.20 -1.25 19.62
N GLY A 113 0.26 -2.31 20.42
CA GLY A 113 0.73 -2.28 21.82
C GLY A 113 2.25 -2.31 21.98
N SER A 114 2.99 -2.72 20.98
CA SER A 114 4.45 -2.86 21.03
C SER A 114 5.18 -1.51 20.90
N ASP A 115 6.43 -1.44 21.36
CA ASP A 115 7.25 -0.24 21.21
C ASP A 115 7.52 0.13 19.74
N PRO A 116 7.85 -0.81 18.83
CA PRO A 116 7.97 -0.49 17.40
C PRO A 116 6.65 0.00 16.80
N GLY A 117 5.50 -0.63 17.09
CA GLY A 117 4.21 -0.19 16.60
C GLY A 117 3.81 1.19 17.10
N LYS A 118 3.98 1.47 18.41
CA LYS A 118 3.78 2.81 18.99
C LYS A 118 4.70 3.85 18.37
N THR A 119 5.95 3.49 18.08
CA THR A 119 6.92 4.39 17.43
C THR A 119 6.49 4.71 16.01
N ALA A 120 6.05 3.72 15.22
CA ALA A 120 5.53 3.93 13.90
C ALA A 120 4.31 4.85 13.89
N ILE A 121 3.33 4.60 14.77
CA ILE A 121 2.12 5.44 14.89
C ILE A 121 2.46 6.88 15.31
N ARG A 122 3.33 7.05 16.31
CA ARG A 122 3.81 8.40 16.71
C ARG A 122 4.44 9.12 15.52
N ARG A 123 5.23 8.42 14.71
CA ARG A 123 5.88 9.00 13.55
C ARG A 123 4.88 9.38 12.47
N ILE A 124 3.91 8.52 12.17
CA ILE A 124 2.79 8.84 11.27
C ILE A 124 2.08 10.11 11.73
N ASN A 125 1.69 10.18 13.00
CA ASN A 125 1.00 11.33 13.56
C ASN A 125 1.83 12.62 13.53
N GLN A 126 3.14 12.53 13.78
CA GLN A 126 4.05 13.68 13.68
C GLN A 126 4.08 14.27 12.27
N MET A 127 4.10 13.43 11.25
CA MET A 127 4.08 13.87 9.86
C MET A 127 2.76 14.55 9.49
N HIS A 128 1.63 13.94 9.85
CA HIS A 128 0.31 14.47 9.49
C HIS A 128 -0.02 15.79 10.22
N ARG A 129 0.42 15.96 11.48
CA ARG A 129 0.23 17.21 12.23
C ARG A 129 0.90 18.44 11.62
N GLY A 130 1.83 18.25 10.70
CA GLY A 130 2.51 19.35 10.00
C GLY A 130 1.65 20.00 8.91
N TYR A 131 0.48 19.44 8.61
CA TYR A 131 -0.37 19.85 7.50
C TYR A 131 -1.80 20.08 7.97
N ASP A 132 -2.49 21.00 7.29
CA ASP A 132 -3.93 21.23 7.46
C ASP A 132 -4.70 20.23 6.59
N ILE A 133 -5.04 19.08 7.18
CA ILE A 133 -5.76 18.00 6.51
C ILE A 133 -7.13 17.87 7.17
N SER A 134 -8.19 17.89 6.37
CA SER A 134 -9.54 17.73 6.88
C SER A 134 -9.77 16.34 7.49
N ASP A 135 -10.64 16.24 8.50
CA ASP A 135 -11.05 14.94 9.06
C ASP A 135 -11.67 14.05 7.97
N ASP A 136 -12.37 14.64 7.00
CA ASP A 136 -13.00 13.91 5.90
C ASP A 136 -11.98 13.31 4.95
N ASP A 137 -10.92 14.07 4.56
CA ASP A 137 -9.82 13.55 3.76
C ASP A 137 -9.10 12.39 4.49
N MET A 138 -8.84 12.56 5.80
CA MET A 138 -8.20 11.52 6.62
C MET A 138 -9.05 10.25 6.70
N ARG A 139 -10.37 10.40 6.90
CA ARG A 139 -11.32 9.29 6.94
C ARG A 139 -11.40 8.59 5.57
N TYR A 140 -11.48 9.35 4.48
CA TYR A 140 -11.48 8.80 3.13
C TYR A 140 -10.21 7.98 2.85
N VAL A 141 -9.03 8.51 3.15
CA VAL A 141 -7.77 7.76 2.98
C VAL A 141 -7.80 6.46 3.78
N LEU A 142 -8.31 6.49 5.01
CA LEU A 142 -8.47 5.28 5.83
C LEU A 142 -9.40 4.26 5.15
N CYS A 143 -10.51 4.72 4.55
CA CYS A 143 -11.44 3.86 3.81
C CYS A 143 -10.76 3.15 2.63
N THR A 144 -9.84 3.83 1.93
CA THR A 144 -9.12 3.21 0.81
C THR A 144 -8.31 1.99 1.24
N PHE A 145 -7.72 2.01 2.45
CA PHE A 145 -6.92 0.89 2.97
C PHE A 145 -7.73 -0.33 3.37
N VAL A 146 -9.01 -0.15 3.68
CA VAL A 146 -9.93 -1.26 3.98
C VAL A 146 -10.53 -1.82 2.69
N VAL A 147 -11.04 -0.95 1.84
CA VAL A 147 -11.88 -1.32 0.70
C VAL A 147 -11.06 -1.82 -0.48
N MET A 148 -9.98 -1.13 -0.84
CA MET A 148 -9.22 -1.47 -2.03
C MET A 148 -8.55 -2.84 -1.98
N PRO A 149 -7.94 -3.29 -0.86
CA PRO A 149 -7.41 -4.64 -0.77
C PRO A 149 -8.48 -5.72 -0.98
N LYS A 150 -9.66 -5.56 -0.39
CA LYS A 150 -10.76 -6.51 -0.58
C LYS A 150 -11.24 -6.55 -2.02
N ARG A 151 -11.47 -5.39 -2.66
CA ARG A 151 -11.85 -5.30 -4.07
C ARG A 151 -10.81 -5.93 -5.00
N TRP A 152 -9.53 -5.66 -4.74
CA TRP A 152 -8.41 -6.24 -5.50
C TRP A 152 -8.33 -7.75 -5.34
N ILE A 153 -8.33 -8.25 -4.11
CA ILE A 153 -8.19 -9.68 -3.82
C ILE A 153 -9.37 -10.47 -4.36
N ASP A 154 -10.59 -9.95 -4.27
CA ASP A 154 -11.78 -10.60 -4.83
C ASP A 154 -11.74 -10.68 -6.36
N ALA A 155 -11.14 -9.66 -7.01
CA ALA A 155 -11.01 -9.63 -8.47
C ALA A 155 -9.83 -10.46 -9.00
N TYR A 156 -8.71 -10.49 -8.26
CA TYR A 156 -7.41 -10.95 -8.77
C TYR A 156 -6.66 -11.92 -7.86
N GLY A 157 -7.02 -12.06 -6.60
CA GLY A 157 -6.36 -12.94 -5.64
C GLY A 157 -6.51 -14.42 -5.99
N TRP A 158 -5.70 -15.26 -5.35
CA TRP A 158 -5.78 -16.71 -5.53
C TRP A 158 -7.04 -17.34 -4.89
N ARG A 159 -7.67 -16.65 -3.96
CA ARG A 159 -9.01 -16.86 -3.39
C ARG A 159 -9.60 -15.52 -2.98
N ARG A 160 -10.91 -15.48 -2.73
CA ARG A 160 -11.56 -14.34 -2.10
C ARG A 160 -11.17 -14.23 -0.63
N MET A 161 -11.28 -13.02 -0.07
CA MET A 161 -11.17 -12.81 1.37
C MET A 161 -12.36 -13.50 2.08
N SER A 162 -12.07 -14.13 3.21
CA SER A 162 -13.10 -14.66 4.10
C SER A 162 -13.75 -13.52 4.91
N ARG A 163 -14.95 -13.78 5.48
CA ARG A 163 -15.61 -12.79 6.34
C ARG A 163 -14.73 -12.37 7.52
N HIS A 164 -13.98 -13.29 8.14
CA HIS A 164 -13.06 -12.99 9.24
C HIS A 164 -11.95 -12.01 8.80
N GLU A 165 -11.38 -12.20 7.63
CA GLU A 165 -10.35 -11.30 7.10
C GLU A 165 -10.92 -9.91 6.77
N ILE A 166 -12.16 -9.84 6.26
CA ILE A 166 -12.83 -8.58 5.94
C ILE A 166 -13.12 -7.80 7.24
N VAL A 167 -13.72 -8.45 8.24
CA VAL A 167 -14.01 -7.82 9.55
C VAL A 167 -12.71 -7.41 10.23
N ALA A 168 -11.71 -8.28 10.25
CA ALA A 168 -10.42 -7.98 10.86
C ALA A 168 -9.71 -6.80 10.19
N SER A 169 -9.83 -6.64 8.87
CA SER A 169 -9.30 -5.48 8.15
C SER A 169 -9.97 -4.17 8.60
N ALA A 170 -11.32 -4.16 8.70
CA ALA A 170 -12.07 -3.00 9.18
C ALA A 170 -11.68 -2.64 10.63
N VAL A 171 -11.62 -3.63 11.52
CA VAL A 171 -11.23 -3.44 12.93
C VAL A 171 -9.77 -2.95 13.06
N HIS A 172 -8.84 -3.52 12.28
CA HIS A 172 -7.43 -3.13 12.30
C HIS A 172 -7.24 -1.68 11.88
N TYR A 173 -7.83 -1.27 10.74
CA TYR A 173 -7.73 0.11 10.26
C TYR A 173 -8.58 1.08 11.09
N GLY A 174 -9.74 0.66 11.60
CA GLY A 174 -10.48 1.44 12.58
C GLY A 174 -9.65 1.73 13.84
N THR A 175 -8.86 0.75 14.29
CA THR A 175 -7.93 0.94 15.42
C THR A 175 -6.80 1.91 15.06
N LEU A 176 -6.20 1.77 13.86
CA LEU A 176 -5.20 2.71 13.38
C LEU A 176 -5.77 4.14 13.32
N GLY A 177 -6.96 4.29 12.74
CA GLY A 177 -7.64 5.60 12.65
C GLY A 177 -7.87 6.26 14.00
N ARG A 178 -8.33 5.49 15.01
CA ARG A 178 -8.46 5.98 16.40
C ARG A 178 -7.12 6.46 16.98
N HIS A 179 -6.04 5.72 16.74
CA HIS A 179 -4.68 6.14 17.14
C HIS A 179 -4.19 7.40 16.40
N MET A 180 -4.72 7.66 15.22
CA MET A 180 -4.45 8.88 14.45
C MET A 180 -5.37 10.05 14.80
N GLY A 181 -6.40 9.83 15.61
CA GLY A 181 -7.37 10.85 16.01
C GLY A 181 -8.41 11.16 14.94
N ILE A 182 -8.59 10.27 13.97
CA ILE A 182 -9.62 10.40 12.91
C ILE A 182 -11.01 10.27 13.55
N LYS A 183 -11.93 11.13 13.15
CA LYS A 183 -13.31 11.14 13.65
C LYS A 183 -14.26 10.36 12.72
N ASP A 184 -15.40 9.98 13.26
CA ASP A 184 -16.51 9.35 12.52
C ASP A 184 -16.05 8.16 11.66
N ILE A 185 -15.19 7.32 12.26
CA ILE A 185 -14.63 6.14 11.57
C ILE A 185 -15.74 5.10 11.37
N PRO A 186 -15.97 4.61 10.15
CA PRO A 186 -16.88 3.50 9.89
C PRO A 186 -16.53 2.25 10.73
N GLU A 187 -17.54 1.49 11.16
CA GLU A 187 -17.35 0.30 11.99
C GLU A 187 -17.35 -1.01 11.18
N THR A 188 -18.12 -1.04 10.10
CA THR A 188 -18.28 -2.21 9.23
C THR A 188 -17.64 -2.00 7.87
N TYR A 189 -17.27 -3.09 7.20
CA TYR A 189 -16.73 -3.00 5.84
C TYR A 189 -17.68 -2.28 4.88
N GLU A 190 -18.97 -2.55 5.01
CA GLU A 190 -20.04 -1.97 4.18
C GLU A 190 -20.12 -0.45 4.36
N GLU A 191 -19.96 0.04 5.58
CA GLU A 191 -19.89 1.48 5.86
C GLU A 191 -18.60 2.11 5.31
N PHE A 192 -17.44 1.42 5.44
CA PHE A 192 -16.20 1.85 4.80
C PHE A 192 -16.34 1.95 3.27
N GLU A 193 -17.01 0.97 2.66
CA GLU A 193 -17.24 0.92 1.20
C GLU A 193 -18.15 2.07 0.76
N THR A 194 -19.26 2.29 1.47
CA THR A 194 -20.19 3.42 1.20
C THR A 194 -19.46 4.76 1.36
N CYS A 195 -18.73 4.95 2.46
CA CYS A 195 -17.97 6.18 2.70
C CYS A 195 -16.97 6.46 1.59
N LEU A 196 -16.25 5.44 1.12
CA LEU A 196 -15.29 5.57 0.01
C LEU A 196 -16.00 5.97 -1.29
N ASP A 197 -17.04 5.25 -1.68
CA ASP A 197 -17.71 5.45 -2.95
C ASP A 197 -18.42 6.82 -3.02
N ASP A 198 -19.09 7.23 -1.95
CA ASP A 198 -19.76 8.53 -1.84
C ASP A 198 -18.72 9.68 -1.87
N TYR A 199 -17.60 9.50 -1.17
CA TYR A 199 -16.55 10.52 -1.15
C TYR A 199 -15.91 10.70 -2.51
N GLU A 200 -15.59 9.61 -3.22
CA GLU A 200 -15.03 9.66 -4.57
C GLU A 200 -16.02 10.28 -5.57
N ALA A 201 -17.28 9.92 -5.50
CA ALA A 201 -18.33 10.46 -6.37
C ALA A 201 -18.49 11.98 -6.20
N ALA A 202 -18.28 12.49 -4.98
CA ALA A 202 -18.41 13.92 -4.67
C ALA A 202 -17.13 14.73 -4.96
N HIS A 203 -15.94 14.13 -4.81
CA HIS A 203 -14.68 14.88 -4.76
C HIS A 203 -13.69 14.57 -5.88
N PHE A 204 -13.85 13.49 -6.64
CA PHE A 204 -12.98 13.25 -7.78
C PHE A 204 -13.13 14.34 -8.83
N ALA A 205 -12.06 15.09 -9.05
CA ALA A 205 -12.06 16.18 -10.01
C ALA A 205 -10.68 16.35 -10.64
N TRP A 206 -10.66 17.00 -11.82
CA TRP A 206 -9.42 17.36 -12.47
C TRP A 206 -8.67 18.43 -11.68
N ASP A 207 -7.39 18.15 -11.45
CA ASP A 207 -6.43 19.11 -10.93
C ASP A 207 -5.05 18.87 -11.56
N ALA A 208 -4.37 19.94 -11.96
CA ALA A 208 -3.08 19.84 -12.67
C ALA A 208 -1.95 19.36 -11.74
N GLU A 209 -1.96 19.80 -10.48
CA GLU A 209 -0.96 19.39 -9.47
C GLU A 209 -1.15 17.93 -9.08
N ALA A 210 -2.40 17.52 -8.84
CA ALA A 210 -2.77 16.13 -8.62
C ALA A 210 -2.33 15.22 -9.78
N ARG A 211 -2.50 15.67 -11.01
CA ARG A 211 -2.00 14.96 -12.20
C ARG A 211 -0.48 14.84 -12.21
N ARG A 212 0.26 15.86 -11.82
CA ARG A 212 1.72 15.82 -11.73
C ARG A 212 2.19 14.77 -10.71
N VAL A 213 1.56 14.70 -9.55
CA VAL A 213 1.83 13.66 -8.54
C VAL A 213 1.54 12.26 -9.08
N SER A 214 0.41 12.12 -9.79
CA SER A 214 0.02 10.87 -10.44
C SER A 214 1.05 10.41 -11.47
N ASP A 215 1.51 11.31 -12.36
CA ASP A 215 2.54 11.00 -13.37
C ASP A 215 3.87 10.59 -12.72
N ALA A 216 4.33 11.31 -11.69
CA ALA A 216 5.55 10.97 -10.95
C ALA A 216 5.47 9.59 -10.29
N THR A 217 4.30 9.21 -9.77
CA THR A 217 4.08 7.88 -9.19
C THR A 217 4.09 6.78 -10.26
N LEU A 218 3.50 7.03 -11.43
CA LEU A 218 3.58 6.10 -12.56
C LEU A 218 5.03 5.94 -13.06
N ASP A 219 5.80 7.01 -13.08
CA ASP A 219 7.21 6.98 -13.45
C ASP A 219 8.05 6.21 -12.43
N LEU A 220 7.78 6.39 -11.13
CA LEU A 220 8.39 5.56 -10.10
C LEU A 220 8.12 4.07 -10.34
N MET A 221 6.85 3.69 -10.49
CA MET A 221 6.48 2.29 -10.73
C MET A 221 7.17 1.71 -11.99
N ALA A 222 7.29 2.53 -13.04
CA ALA A 222 8.00 2.14 -14.25
C ALA A 222 9.52 2.04 -14.06
N SER A 223 10.12 2.86 -13.18
CA SER A 223 11.55 2.90 -12.93
C SER A 223 12.11 1.64 -12.25
N TRP A 224 11.25 0.83 -11.63
CA TRP A 224 11.67 -0.45 -11.05
C TRP A 224 12.01 -1.53 -12.08
N TYR A 225 11.81 -1.23 -13.36
CA TYR A 225 12.01 -2.15 -14.49
C TYR A 225 12.97 -1.56 -15.52
N PRO A 226 13.52 -2.37 -16.43
CA PRO A 226 14.34 -1.86 -17.51
C PRO A 226 13.63 -0.80 -18.35
N ARG A 227 14.30 0.30 -18.63
CA ARG A 227 13.76 1.47 -19.35
C ARG A 227 12.89 1.16 -20.58
N PRO A 228 13.23 0.19 -21.47
CA PRO A 228 12.40 -0.11 -22.64
C PRO A 228 10.99 -0.62 -22.31
N LEU A 229 10.76 -1.08 -21.07
CA LEU A 229 9.46 -1.58 -20.62
C LEU A 229 8.57 -0.49 -20.01
N ALA A 230 9.09 0.71 -19.76
CA ALA A 230 8.36 1.79 -19.09
C ALA A 230 7.02 2.13 -19.77
N PRO A 231 6.91 2.27 -21.11
CA PRO A 231 5.62 2.56 -21.74
C PRO A 231 4.59 1.42 -21.55
N LEU A 232 5.06 0.17 -21.61
CA LEU A 232 4.20 -1.00 -21.37
C LEU A 232 3.69 -1.02 -19.93
N LEU A 233 4.54 -0.72 -18.95
CA LEU A 233 4.19 -0.70 -17.53
C LEU A 233 3.20 0.42 -17.21
N ARG A 234 3.40 1.63 -17.76
CA ARG A 234 2.42 2.72 -17.64
C ARG A 234 1.07 2.30 -18.21
N THR A 235 1.04 1.74 -19.43
CA THR A 235 -0.20 1.25 -20.06
C THR A 235 -0.86 0.15 -19.23
N THR A 236 -0.08 -0.76 -18.65
CA THR A 236 -0.59 -1.85 -17.80
C THR A 236 -1.21 -1.30 -16.51
N THR A 237 -0.56 -0.33 -15.86
CA THR A 237 -1.10 0.32 -14.67
C THR A 237 -2.40 1.04 -14.98
N LEU A 238 -2.44 1.86 -16.04
CA LEU A 238 -3.66 2.55 -16.48
C LEU A 238 -4.80 1.59 -16.83
N ALA A 239 -4.50 0.40 -17.37
CA ALA A 239 -5.50 -0.62 -17.69
C ALA A 239 -6.17 -1.24 -16.45
N LEU A 240 -5.55 -1.13 -15.28
CA LEU A 240 -6.07 -1.62 -14.00
C LEU A 240 -6.93 -0.57 -13.29
N LEU A 241 -6.75 0.73 -13.60
CA LEU A 241 -7.55 1.80 -13.03
C LEU A 241 -9.01 1.71 -13.50
N ASP A 242 -9.92 2.22 -12.68
CA ASP A 242 -11.34 2.41 -13.05
C ASP A 242 -11.53 3.69 -13.88
N ASP A 243 -12.73 3.83 -14.45
CA ASP A 243 -13.00 4.90 -15.39
C ASP A 243 -13.11 6.27 -14.69
N SER A 244 -13.62 6.31 -13.46
CA SER A 244 -13.72 7.56 -12.67
C SER A 244 -12.34 8.14 -12.39
N LEU A 245 -11.39 7.29 -12.05
CA LEU A 245 -10.01 7.70 -11.77
C LEU A 245 -9.27 8.14 -13.05
N LEU A 246 -9.46 7.41 -14.17
CA LEU A 246 -8.91 7.82 -15.46
C LEU A 246 -9.46 9.19 -15.92
N GLN A 247 -10.75 9.45 -15.69
CA GLN A 247 -11.40 10.73 -16.00
C GLN A 247 -10.87 11.86 -15.11
N ALA A 248 -10.78 11.64 -13.79
CA ALA A 248 -10.27 12.63 -12.86
C ALA A 248 -8.87 13.12 -13.23
N PHE A 249 -7.98 12.22 -13.63
CA PHE A 249 -6.64 12.57 -14.11
C PHE A 249 -6.56 12.92 -15.59
N ARG A 250 -7.65 12.84 -16.35
CA ARG A 250 -7.67 13.04 -17.81
C ARG A 250 -6.64 12.15 -18.54
N TYR A 251 -6.50 10.90 -18.12
CA TYR A 251 -5.75 9.92 -18.90
C TYR A 251 -6.59 9.40 -20.06
N THR A 252 -5.95 9.19 -21.21
CA THR A 252 -6.56 8.44 -22.29
C THR A 252 -6.69 6.98 -21.87
N PRO A 253 -7.92 6.43 -21.77
CA PRO A 253 -8.10 5.05 -21.38
C PRO A 253 -7.44 4.09 -22.37
N PRO A 254 -6.68 3.08 -21.92
CA PRO A 254 -6.22 2.01 -22.78
C PRO A 254 -7.40 1.30 -23.45
N SER A 255 -7.19 0.72 -24.65
CA SER A 255 -8.27 0.03 -25.38
C SER A 255 -8.94 -1.04 -24.52
N ALA A 256 -10.21 -1.31 -24.78
CA ALA A 256 -10.98 -2.35 -24.08
C ALA A 256 -10.27 -3.72 -24.17
N ALA A 257 -9.66 -4.03 -25.31
CA ALA A 257 -8.88 -5.26 -25.49
C ALA A 257 -7.64 -5.29 -24.59
N THR A 258 -6.89 -4.18 -24.49
CA THR A 258 -5.74 -4.05 -23.59
C THR A 258 -6.16 -4.21 -22.13
N ARG A 259 -7.22 -3.53 -21.70
CA ARG A 259 -7.77 -3.65 -20.34
C ARG A 259 -8.21 -5.08 -20.02
N ALA A 260 -8.92 -5.72 -20.93
CA ALA A 260 -9.36 -7.11 -20.77
C ALA A 260 -8.18 -8.08 -20.66
N TRP A 261 -7.17 -7.91 -21.53
CA TRP A 261 -5.96 -8.74 -21.52
C TRP A 261 -5.17 -8.59 -20.22
N VAL A 262 -4.89 -7.36 -19.79
CA VAL A 262 -4.16 -7.09 -18.53
C VAL A 262 -4.90 -7.68 -17.34
N ARG A 263 -6.20 -7.40 -17.20
CA ARG A 263 -7.03 -7.92 -16.10
C ARG A 263 -7.09 -9.46 -16.12
N ARG A 264 -7.15 -10.08 -17.32
CA ARG A 264 -7.09 -11.54 -17.45
C ARG A 264 -5.75 -12.11 -17.02
N ALA A 265 -4.67 -11.45 -17.38
CA ALA A 265 -3.32 -11.88 -17.02
C ALA A 265 -3.10 -11.81 -15.50
N VAL A 266 -3.58 -10.75 -14.81
CA VAL A 266 -3.51 -10.66 -13.33
C VAL A 266 -4.35 -11.77 -12.68
N ARG A 267 -5.56 -12.05 -13.18
CA ARG A 267 -6.38 -13.18 -12.70
C ARG A 267 -5.67 -14.53 -12.87
N LEU A 268 -5.01 -14.72 -14.02
CA LEU A 268 -4.27 -15.96 -14.30
C LEU A 268 -3.11 -16.13 -13.32
N ARG A 269 -2.39 -15.04 -13.01
CA ARG A 269 -1.37 -15.03 -11.95
C ARG A 269 -1.97 -15.45 -10.60
N GLY A 270 -3.11 -14.88 -10.19
CA GLY A 270 -3.78 -15.27 -8.95
C GLY A 270 -4.11 -16.77 -8.94
N ARG A 271 -4.65 -17.30 -10.04
CA ARG A 271 -4.94 -18.74 -10.17
C ARG A 271 -3.69 -19.60 -10.06
N SER A 272 -2.56 -19.16 -10.63
CA SER A 272 -1.31 -19.93 -10.54
C SER A 272 -0.77 -19.98 -9.10
N VAL A 273 -0.93 -18.90 -8.32
CA VAL A 273 -0.54 -18.88 -6.90
C VAL A 273 -1.31 -19.92 -6.07
N ARG A 274 -2.55 -20.24 -6.43
CA ARG A 274 -3.32 -21.29 -5.77
C ARG A 274 -2.66 -22.67 -5.86
N LEU A 275 -1.88 -22.91 -6.92
CA LEU A 275 -1.18 -24.17 -7.16
C LEU A 275 0.22 -24.21 -6.52
N MET A 276 0.72 -23.08 -6.04
CA MET A 276 2.04 -22.97 -5.39
C MET A 276 1.96 -23.39 -3.93
N ALA A 277 3.10 -23.82 -3.37
CA ALA A 277 3.21 -24.08 -1.94
C ALA A 277 2.91 -22.81 -1.12
N PRO A 278 2.23 -22.91 0.04
CA PRO A 278 1.99 -21.77 0.91
C PRO A 278 3.30 -21.22 1.48
N ARG A 279 3.33 -19.92 1.74
CA ARG A 279 4.48 -19.29 2.41
C ARG A 279 4.64 -19.84 3.83
N ARG A 280 5.88 -20.12 4.22
CA ARG A 280 6.23 -20.55 5.58
C ARG A 280 6.69 -19.40 6.46
N THR A 281 7.29 -18.37 5.86
CA THR A 281 7.78 -17.16 6.54
C THR A 281 6.96 -15.94 6.13
N PRO A 282 6.75 -14.97 7.01
CA PRO A 282 6.07 -13.72 6.66
C PRO A 282 6.90 -12.93 5.64
N HIS A 283 6.23 -12.05 4.90
CA HIS A 283 6.89 -11.11 3.99
C HIS A 283 6.44 -9.69 4.32
N PHE A 284 7.40 -8.85 4.68
CA PHE A 284 7.24 -7.43 4.97
C PHE A 284 8.20 -6.60 4.10
N ALA A 285 7.91 -5.32 3.90
CA ALA A 285 8.72 -4.42 3.08
C ALA A 285 10.20 -4.35 3.53
N ARG A 286 10.45 -4.42 4.85
CA ARG A 286 11.81 -4.44 5.40
C ARG A 286 12.66 -5.65 4.98
N GLN A 287 12.04 -6.71 4.47
CA GLN A 287 12.72 -7.92 3.98
C GLN A 287 13.06 -7.85 2.49
N ASN A 288 12.71 -6.76 1.82
CA ASN A 288 13.16 -6.52 0.46
C ASN A 288 14.69 -6.42 0.44
N TRP A 289 15.31 -6.97 -0.60
CA TRP A 289 16.77 -7.01 -0.77
C TRP A 289 17.42 -5.64 -0.57
N GLU A 290 16.78 -4.59 -1.07
CA GLU A 290 17.24 -3.21 -1.00
C GLU A 290 16.05 -2.29 -0.75
N ILE A 291 16.14 -1.51 0.31
CA ILE A 291 15.21 -0.40 0.53
C ILE A 291 15.87 0.83 -0.08
N LYS A 292 15.51 1.13 -1.32
CA LYS A 292 16.19 2.13 -2.16
C LYS A 292 16.25 3.53 -1.54
N GLY A 293 15.22 3.89 -0.77
CA GLY A 293 15.19 5.16 -0.03
C GLY A 293 16.12 5.18 1.19
N TYR A 294 16.63 4.02 1.62
CA TYR A 294 17.45 3.88 2.82
C TYR A 294 18.58 2.85 2.63
N PRO A 295 19.52 3.09 1.72
CA PRO A 295 20.56 2.11 1.37
C PRO A 295 21.51 1.76 2.53
N TYR A 296 21.61 2.65 3.54
CA TYR A 296 22.47 2.45 4.73
C TYR A 296 21.67 2.01 5.96
N GLY A 297 20.41 1.64 5.80
CA GLY A 297 19.51 1.28 6.89
C GLY A 297 18.66 2.44 7.40
N TYR A 298 17.74 2.17 8.32
CA TYR A 298 16.82 3.16 8.88
C TYR A 298 16.47 2.85 10.33
N ARG A 299 15.97 3.86 11.04
CA ARG A 299 15.29 3.72 12.33
C ARG A 299 13.83 4.16 12.13
N LEU A 300 12.87 3.45 12.72
CA LEU A 300 11.44 3.79 12.58
C LEU A 300 11.12 5.24 12.96
N ALA A 301 11.82 5.76 13.97
CA ALA A 301 11.63 7.13 14.43
C ALA A 301 12.13 8.21 13.45
N ASP A 302 12.99 7.83 12.50
CA ASP A 302 13.62 8.75 11.54
C ASP A 302 12.98 8.69 10.15
N LEU A 303 12.02 7.76 9.92
CA LEU A 303 11.31 7.63 8.65
C LEU A 303 10.48 8.89 8.34
N GLY A 304 10.34 9.18 7.04
CA GLY A 304 9.53 10.30 6.56
C GLY A 304 10.22 11.66 6.69
N THR A 305 9.41 12.71 6.62
CA THR A 305 9.86 14.10 6.70
C THR A 305 9.86 14.60 8.13
N ARG A 306 10.79 15.49 8.48
CA ARG A 306 10.79 16.18 9.79
C ARG A 306 10.15 17.55 9.62
N PRO A 307 9.18 17.95 10.49
CA PRO A 307 8.67 19.32 10.47
C PRO A 307 9.78 20.32 10.70
N VAL A 308 9.82 21.38 9.88
CA VAL A 308 10.75 22.50 10.13
C VAL A 308 10.16 23.36 11.25
N PRO A 309 10.89 23.59 12.37
CA PRO A 309 10.42 24.46 13.44
C PRO A 309 10.12 25.87 12.91
N GLY A 310 8.93 26.39 13.19
CA GLY A 310 8.56 27.79 12.89
C GLY A 310 7.73 28.01 11.61
N LEU A 311 7.50 27.00 10.79
CA LEU A 311 6.71 27.12 9.55
C LEU A 311 5.37 26.38 9.68
N ARG A 312 4.35 27.05 10.20
CA ARG A 312 2.97 26.59 10.03
C ARG A 312 2.59 26.74 8.55
N GLY A 313 2.33 25.62 7.88
CA GLY A 313 1.87 25.61 6.49
C GLY A 313 2.97 25.66 5.40
N CYS A 314 4.24 25.40 5.74
CA CYS A 314 5.31 25.34 4.76
C CYS A 314 5.79 23.89 4.50
N PRO A 315 6.15 23.53 3.25
CA PRO A 315 6.66 22.21 2.94
C PRO A 315 7.89 21.87 3.76
N VAL A 316 7.90 20.66 4.29
CA VAL A 316 8.99 20.15 5.10
C VAL A 316 10.25 20.03 4.25
N ARG A 317 11.29 20.82 4.53
CA ARG A 317 12.60 20.63 3.94
C ARG A 317 13.38 19.55 4.71
N HIS A 318 13.97 18.61 3.99
CA HIS A 318 14.97 17.73 4.59
C HIS A 318 16.21 18.54 4.91
N VAL A 319 16.64 18.46 6.15
CA VAL A 319 18.01 18.88 6.51
C VAL A 319 18.87 17.66 6.15
N GLU A 320 19.68 17.79 5.11
CA GLU A 320 20.79 16.86 4.89
C GLU A 320 21.64 16.87 6.15
N ALA A 321 21.94 15.69 6.67
CA ALA A 321 22.95 15.57 7.72
C ALA A 321 24.28 16.00 7.08
N THR A 322 24.68 17.23 7.33
CA THR A 322 26.07 17.63 7.08
C THR A 322 26.91 16.80 8.01
N ASP A 323 27.72 15.93 7.45
CA ASP A 323 28.81 15.27 8.16
C ASP A 323 29.62 16.35 8.84
N GLY A 324 29.52 16.41 10.16
CA GLY A 324 30.38 17.25 10.97
C GLY A 324 31.80 16.72 10.86
N GLU A 325 32.63 17.42 10.14
CA GLU A 325 34.09 17.25 10.22
C GLU A 325 34.51 17.36 11.69
N ALA A 326 35.05 16.25 12.18
CA ALA A 326 35.79 16.25 13.40
C ALA A 326 37.11 17.01 13.14
N GLY A 327 37.26 18.15 13.78
CA GLY A 327 38.55 18.79 14.05
C GLY A 327 39.03 18.41 15.43
#